data_74eb3b18a3bae79e27d36ca7bb690927
#
_entry.id   74eb3b18a3bae79e27d36ca7bb690927
#
_cell.length_a   1.000
_cell.length_b   1.000
_cell.length_c   1.000
_cell.angle_alpha   90.00
_cell.angle_beta   90.00
_cell.angle_gamma   90.00
#
_symmetry.space_group_name_H-M   'P 1'
#
loop_
_entity.id
_entity.type
_entity.pdbx_description
1 polymer ?
#
loop_
_entity_poly.entity_id
_entity_poly.type
_entity_poly.pdbx_seq_one_letter_code
_entity_poly.pdbx_strand_id
1 'polypeptide(L)'
;MSAQPVLLFLGAGPKLGTQIPPIFAEAGYKIVLVARSLQDGFQDNGYYHVKADFSDPTSIPEVFDKVKQKVGIPTVVVYNAVQYKLDDPADPFASLAPESVSQFHTAVAVNGTTPLIAVQHAISAFRSLPPTTTGKALIFTGNILNHSQFKNRLCFGIAKTACAYGIRFASVAYAKERFRQAIYPYHLHFLDVHGKRQNGLQFYYADERTTSGMPVMRDIDGTAAGQEYLKLAETSEQLPWLYTYTQDSGYADFGEIDYLKTVYSDEPEHLKGGR
;
A
#
# COMPACT_ATOMS: atom_id res chain seq x y z
N MET A 1 19.12 -7.72 -22.43
CA MET A 1 19.15 -7.01 -21.13
C MET A 1 17.72 -6.94 -20.64
N SER A 2 17.44 -7.31 -19.38
CA SER A 2 16.12 -7.10 -18.78
C SER A 2 15.84 -5.61 -18.68
N ALA A 3 14.59 -5.19 -18.94
CA ALA A 3 14.22 -3.79 -18.76
C ALA A 3 14.42 -3.40 -17.29
N GLN A 4 14.93 -2.18 -17.06
CA GLN A 4 15.11 -1.63 -15.71
C GLN A 4 13.77 -1.60 -14.96
N PRO A 5 13.69 -2.06 -13.71
CA PRO A 5 12.45 -2.07 -12.94
C PRO A 5 11.98 -0.63 -12.65
N VAL A 6 10.68 -0.48 -12.44
CA VAL A 6 10.05 0.83 -12.21
C VAL A 6 9.27 0.81 -10.90
N LEU A 7 9.58 1.73 -9.98
CA LEU A 7 8.78 2.03 -8.81
C LEU A 7 7.77 3.13 -9.16
N LEU A 8 6.49 2.87 -9.00
CA LEU A 8 5.42 3.85 -8.99
C LEU A 8 4.96 4.13 -7.56
N PHE A 9 5.30 5.31 -7.04
CA PHE A 9 5.00 5.73 -5.67
C PHE A 9 3.81 6.69 -5.64
N LEU A 10 2.65 6.19 -5.26
CA LEU A 10 1.38 6.92 -5.22
C LEU A 10 1.19 7.57 -3.84
N GLY A 11 1.33 8.88 -3.77
CA GLY A 11 1.26 9.65 -2.54
C GLY A 11 2.63 10.02 -1.98
N ALA A 12 3.46 10.70 -2.79
CA ALA A 12 4.78 11.18 -2.41
C ALA A 12 4.70 12.39 -1.46
N GLY A 13 4.33 12.10 -0.22
CA GLY A 13 4.32 13.09 0.88
C GLY A 13 5.72 13.32 1.48
N PRO A 14 5.83 14.32 2.38
CA PRO A 14 7.14 14.78 2.88
C PRO A 14 7.88 13.80 3.79
N LYS A 15 7.25 12.72 4.24
CA LYS A 15 7.84 11.70 5.09
C LYS A 15 8.28 10.49 4.27
N LEU A 16 7.45 9.50 4.10
CA LEU A 16 7.80 8.29 3.35
C LEU A 16 8.13 8.56 1.87
N GLY A 17 7.48 9.55 1.26
CA GLY A 17 7.74 9.94 -0.13
C GLY A 17 9.11 10.55 -0.40
N THR A 18 9.84 10.97 0.63
CA THR A 18 11.22 11.47 0.52
C THR A 18 12.26 10.42 0.91
N GLN A 19 11.90 9.44 1.73
CA GLN A 19 12.84 8.47 2.31
C GLN A 19 12.85 7.13 1.58
N ILE A 20 11.70 6.64 1.12
CA ILE A 20 11.59 5.35 0.42
C ILE A 20 12.18 5.39 -1.02
N PRO A 21 11.84 6.39 -1.87
CA PRO A 21 12.28 6.38 -3.27
C PRO A 21 13.80 6.34 -3.48
N PRO A 22 14.64 7.01 -2.68
CA PRO A 22 16.10 6.90 -2.81
C PRO A 22 16.62 5.48 -2.65
N ILE A 23 16.06 4.69 -1.72
CA ILE A 23 16.46 3.30 -1.48
C ILE A 23 16.21 2.44 -2.73
N PHE A 24 15.06 2.62 -3.37
CA PHE A 24 14.75 1.94 -4.64
C PHE A 24 15.63 2.44 -5.79
N ALA A 25 15.96 3.74 -5.83
CA ALA A 25 16.86 4.28 -6.83
C ALA A 25 18.27 3.68 -6.72
N GLU A 26 18.81 3.55 -5.50
CA GLU A 26 20.08 2.88 -5.22
C GLU A 26 20.05 1.41 -5.63
N ALA A 27 18.90 0.74 -5.51
CA ALA A 27 18.69 -0.63 -6.00
C ALA A 27 18.47 -0.72 -7.52
N GLY A 28 18.59 0.41 -8.25
CA GLY A 28 18.54 0.44 -9.71
C GLY A 28 17.15 0.59 -10.32
N TYR A 29 16.13 0.97 -9.54
CA TYR A 29 14.79 1.26 -10.07
C TYR A 29 14.73 2.65 -10.71
N LYS A 30 13.96 2.78 -11.79
CA LYS A 30 13.43 4.09 -12.21
C LYS A 30 12.33 4.51 -11.24
N ILE A 31 12.33 5.79 -10.86
CA ILE A 31 11.42 6.31 -9.83
C ILE A 31 10.36 7.19 -10.46
N VAL A 32 9.10 6.91 -10.13
CA VAL A 32 7.96 7.76 -10.44
C VAL A 32 7.27 8.17 -9.15
N LEU A 33 7.15 9.47 -8.91
CA LEU A 33 6.48 10.05 -7.76
C LEU A 33 5.17 10.70 -8.17
N VAL A 34 4.11 10.41 -7.42
CA VAL A 34 2.78 10.98 -7.70
C VAL A 34 2.25 11.70 -6.46
N ALA A 35 1.91 12.97 -6.60
CA ALA A 35 1.25 13.75 -5.54
C ALA A 35 0.53 14.98 -6.12
N ARG A 36 -0.37 15.57 -5.33
CA ARG A 36 -1.12 16.78 -5.72
C ARG A 36 -0.23 18.02 -5.92
N SER A 37 0.87 18.09 -5.15
CA SER A 37 1.79 19.23 -5.13
C SER A 37 2.89 19.15 -6.18
N LEU A 38 3.01 18.05 -6.90
CA LEU A 38 4.05 17.87 -7.91
C LEU A 38 3.64 18.49 -9.25
N GLN A 39 4.64 18.69 -10.13
CA GLN A 39 4.45 19.08 -11.52
C GLN A 39 4.91 17.93 -12.41
N ASP A 40 4.15 17.68 -13.49
CA ASP A 40 4.47 16.60 -14.45
C ASP A 40 5.83 16.85 -15.11
N GLY A 41 6.68 15.80 -15.17
CA GLY A 41 7.94 15.85 -15.91
C GLY A 41 9.11 15.20 -15.18
N PHE A 42 10.21 15.03 -15.92
CA PHE A 42 11.46 14.57 -15.36
C PHE A 42 12.13 15.68 -14.53
N GLN A 43 12.71 15.28 -13.41
CA GLN A 43 13.45 16.14 -12.49
C GLN A 43 14.96 15.95 -12.69
N ASP A 44 15.76 16.88 -12.16
CA ASP A 44 17.22 16.85 -12.28
C ASP A 44 17.86 15.59 -11.69
N ASN A 45 17.21 14.97 -10.70
CA ASN A 45 17.64 13.69 -10.11
C ASN A 45 17.20 12.45 -10.92
N GLY A 46 16.62 12.64 -12.08
CA GLY A 46 16.14 11.57 -12.96
C GLY A 46 14.78 10.97 -12.60
N TYR A 47 14.14 11.43 -11.52
CA TYR A 47 12.79 10.97 -11.15
C TYR A 47 11.73 11.57 -12.08
N TYR A 48 10.69 10.81 -12.38
CA TYR A 48 9.55 11.31 -13.12
C TYR A 48 8.43 11.67 -12.15
N HIS A 49 7.97 12.89 -12.18
CA HIS A 49 6.86 13.37 -11.37
C HIS A 49 5.54 13.34 -12.15
N VAL A 50 4.45 13.04 -11.46
CA VAL A 50 3.08 13.12 -11.98
C VAL A 50 2.21 13.84 -10.95
N LYS A 51 1.47 14.84 -11.40
CA LYS A 51 0.45 15.51 -10.57
C LYS A 51 -0.85 14.70 -10.65
N ALA A 52 -1.37 14.28 -9.50
CA ALA A 52 -2.70 13.66 -9.43
C ALA A 52 -3.33 13.88 -8.05
N ASP A 53 -4.68 13.94 -8.02
CA ASP A 53 -5.47 13.99 -6.79
C ASP A 53 -6.24 12.67 -6.62
N PHE A 54 -5.92 11.95 -5.57
CA PHE A 54 -6.53 10.65 -5.26
C PHE A 54 -7.88 10.75 -4.54
N SER A 55 -8.40 11.94 -4.32
CA SER A 55 -9.81 12.13 -3.98
C SER A 55 -10.72 11.83 -5.18
N ASP A 56 -10.15 11.87 -6.39
CA ASP A 56 -10.78 11.40 -7.62
C ASP A 56 -10.16 10.05 -8.04
N PRO A 57 -10.86 8.93 -7.85
CA PRO A 57 -10.36 7.60 -8.23
C PRO A 57 -10.10 7.45 -9.74
N THR A 58 -10.70 8.30 -10.59
CA THR A 58 -10.48 8.27 -12.05
C THR A 58 -9.10 8.80 -12.45
N SER A 59 -8.37 9.42 -11.54
CA SER A 59 -6.97 9.84 -11.75
C SER A 59 -6.01 8.67 -11.90
N ILE A 60 -6.32 7.48 -11.37
CA ILE A 60 -5.42 6.31 -11.42
C ILE A 60 -5.15 5.81 -12.84
N PRO A 61 -6.17 5.57 -13.70
CA PRO A 61 -5.93 5.22 -15.11
C PRO A 61 -4.96 6.17 -15.81
N GLU A 62 -5.16 7.48 -15.69
CA GLU A 62 -4.32 8.49 -16.32
C GLU A 62 -2.86 8.44 -15.81
N VAL A 63 -2.67 8.22 -14.51
CA VAL A 63 -1.33 8.05 -13.91
C VAL A 63 -0.63 6.85 -14.53
N PHE A 64 -1.28 5.68 -14.58
CA PHE A 64 -0.67 4.48 -15.16
C PHE A 64 -0.34 4.64 -16.64
N ASP A 65 -1.20 5.29 -17.41
CA ASP A 65 -0.97 5.56 -18.83
C ASP A 65 0.20 6.51 -19.05
N LYS A 66 0.29 7.63 -18.31
CA LYS A 66 1.43 8.55 -18.35
C LYS A 66 2.74 7.84 -18.00
N VAL A 67 2.75 7.02 -16.93
CA VAL A 67 3.94 6.30 -16.50
C VAL A 67 4.39 5.30 -17.56
N LYS A 68 3.46 4.52 -18.10
CA LYS A 68 3.75 3.55 -19.17
C LYS A 68 4.36 4.23 -20.41
N GLN A 69 3.86 5.39 -20.80
CA GLN A 69 4.34 6.13 -21.97
C GLN A 69 5.71 6.78 -21.74
N LYS A 70 5.98 7.31 -20.56
CA LYS A 70 7.16 8.15 -20.29
C LYS A 70 8.33 7.42 -19.66
N VAL A 71 8.07 6.41 -18.83
CA VAL A 71 9.09 5.74 -18.00
C VAL A 71 9.15 4.24 -18.29
N GLY A 72 7.98 3.60 -18.36
CA GLY A 72 7.83 2.16 -18.55
C GLY A 72 6.72 1.58 -17.70
N ILE A 73 6.53 0.26 -17.80
CA ILE A 73 5.51 -0.45 -17.02
C ILE A 73 5.99 -0.62 -15.59
N PRO A 74 5.23 -0.19 -14.55
CA PRO A 74 5.62 -0.39 -13.17
C PRO A 74 5.79 -1.87 -12.83
N THR A 75 6.89 -2.21 -12.15
CA THR A 75 7.10 -3.52 -11.53
C THR A 75 6.70 -3.49 -10.07
N VAL A 76 6.86 -2.34 -9.40
CA VAL A 76 6.45 -2.13 -8.02
C VAL A 76 5.53 -0.92 -7.95
N VAL A 77 4.43 -1.06 -7.24
CA VAL A 77 3.49 0.01 -6.95
C VAL A 77 3.37 0.16 -5.43
N VAL A 78 3.71 1.33 -4.92
CA VAL A 78 3.49 1.68 -3.51
C VAL A 78 2.33 2.66 -3.42
N TYR A 79 1.30 2.33 -2.68
CA TYR A 79 0.21 3.27 -2.37
C TYR A 79 0.37 3.80 -0.93
N ASN A 80 0.74 5.07 -0.83
CA ASN A 80 1.03 5.76 0.43
C ASN A 80 0.14 6.98 0.66
N ALA A 81 -0.71 7.35 -0.30
CA ALA A 81 -1.58 8.51 -0.13
C ALA A 81 -2.53 8.32 1.05
N VAL A 82 -2.75 9.40 1.78
CA VAL A 82 -3.64 9.42 2.93
C VAL A 82 -4.44 10.72 2.99
N GLN A 83 -5.72 10.59 3.30
CA GLN A 83 -6.58 11.68 3.73
C GLN A 83 -6.96 11.46 5.18
N TYR A 84 -6.43 12.32 6.01
CA TYR A 84 -6.63 12.24 7.44
C TYR A 84 -7.86 13.05 7.85
N LYS A 85 -8.84 12.39 8.46
CA LYS A 85 -10.02 13.02 9.05
C LYS A 85 -10.15 12.49 10.47
N LEU A 86 -10.25 13.38 11.42
CA LEU A 86 -10.60 13.08 12.80
C LEU A 86 -12.12 13.14 12.98
N ASP A 87 -12.64 12.16 13.67
CA ASP A 87 -14.04 12.11 14.07
C ASP A 87 -14.17 12.62 15.52
N ASP A 88 -15.37 13.09 15.90
CA ASP A 88 -15.63 13.48 17.29
C ASP A 88 -15.53 12.24 18.19
N PRO A 89 -14.63 12.22 19.18
CA PRO A 89 -14.49 11.06 20.05
C PRO A 89 -15.68 10.85 21.00
N ALA A 90 -16.49 11.90 21.25
CA ALA A 90 -17.69 11.83 22.08
C ALA A 90 -18.90 11.32 21.28
N ASP A 91 -18.96 11.64 19.97
CA ASP A 91 -20.00 11.17 19.06
C ASP A 91 -19.39 10.86 17.68
N PRO A 92 -18.76 9.71 17.50
CA PRO A 92 -18.06 9.37 16.26
C PRO A 92 -18.97 9.35 15.01
N PHE A 93 -20.26 9.08 15.18
CA PHE A 93 -21.22 9.06 14.06
C PHE A 93 -21.76 10.46 13.71
N ALA A 94 -21.63 11.46 14.59
CA ALA A 94 -21.93 12.85 14.23
C ALA A 94 -21.05 13.34 13.07
N SER A 95 -19.85 12.76 12.89
CA SER A 95 -18.98 13.09 11.77
C SER A 95 -19.52 12.61 10.41
N LEU A 96 -20.61 11.85 10.40
CA LEU A 96 -21.35 11.45 9.20
C LEU A 96 -22.59 12.32 8.95
N ALA A 97 -22.77 13.42 9.71
CA ALA A 97 -23.82 14.41 9.46
C ALA A 97 -23.68 15.01 8.03
N PRO A 98 -24.77 15.53 7.44
CA PRO A 98 -24.77 16.00 6.05
C PRO A 98 -23.65 16.99 5.71
N GLU A 99 -23.31 17.89 6.63
CA GLU A 99 -22.21 18.86 6.48
C GLU A 99 -20.84 18.21 6.44
N SER A 100 -20.68 16.98 6.94
CA SER A 100 -19.44 16.20 6.95
C SER A 100 -19.37 15.15 5.83
N VAL A 101 -20.43 14.93 5.07
CA VAL A 101 -20.53 13.89 4.03
C VAL A 101 -19.44 14.03 2.97
N SER A 102 -19.16 15.25 2.52
CA SER A 102 -18.11 15.51 1.53
C SER A 102 -16.72 15.11 2.04
N GLN A 103 -16.42 15.40 3.29
CA GLN A 103 -15.16 15.03 3.94
C GLN A 103 -15.06 13.50 4.13
N PHE A 104 -16.17 12.86 4.49
CA PHE A 104 -16.26 11.42 4.60
C PHE A 104 -16.00 10.75 3.25
N HIS A 105 -16.68 11.20 2.18
CA HIS A 105 -16.46 10.67 0.83
C HIS A 105 -15.01 10.84 0.39
N THR A 106 -14.40 12.00 0.62
CA THR A 106 -12.99 12.23 0.31
C THR A 106 -12.07 11.28 1.07
N ALA A 107 -12.33 11.07 2.36
CA ALA A 107 -11.52 10.15 3.18
C ALA A 107 -11.65 8.70 2.69
N VAL A 108 -12.87 8.25 2.36
CA VAL A 108 -13.12 6.91 1.81
C VAL A 108 -12.52 6.77 0.41
N ALA A 109 -12.61 7.80 -0.43
CA ALA A 109 -11.98 7.78 -1.75
C ALA A 109 -10.47 7.57 -1.63
N VAL A 110 -9.76 8.46 -0.93
CA VAL A 110 -8.29 8.41 -0.85
C VAL A 110 -7.78 7.15 -0.14
N ASN A 111 -8.41 6.73 0.95
CA ASN A 111 -7.88 5.64 1.78
C ASN A 111 -8.46 4.26 1.45
N GLY A 112 -9.55 4.18 0.69
CA GLY A 112 -10.28 2.95 0.41
C GLY A 112 -10.47 2.68 -1.07
N THR A 113 -11.26 3.53 -1.78
CA THR A 113 -11.64 3.27 -3.18
C THR A 113 -10.46 3.40 -4.14
N THR A 114 -9.74 4.51 -4.08
CA THR A 114 -8.62 4.79 -5.00
C THR A 114 -7.50 3.75 -4.92
N PRO A 115 -7.06 3.28 -3.73
CA PRO A 115 -6.09 2.21 -3.66
C PRO A 115 -6.59 0.90 -4.28
N LEU A 116 -7.88 0.57 -4.19
CA LEU A 116 -8.44 -0.61 -4.84
C LEU A 116 -8.47 -0.49 -6.38
N ILE A 117 -8.70 0.71 -6.91
CA ILE A 117 -8.53 0.99 -8.34
C ILE A 117 -7.05 0.86 -8.74
N ALA A 118 -6.13 1.32 -7.89
CA ALA A 118 -4.69 1.13 -8.13
C ALA A 118 -4.31 -0.36 -8.16
N VAL A 119 -4.92 -1.22 -7.32
CA VAL A 119 -4.75 -2.68 -7.40
C VAL A 119 -5.14 -3.21 -8.78
N GLN A 120 -6.30 -2.81 -9.33
CA GLN A 120 -6.77 -3.26 -10.66
C GLN A 120 -5.77 -2.88 -11.75
N HIS A 121 -5.28 -1.64 -11.75
CA HIS A 121 -4.33 -1.14 -12.74
C HIS A 121 -2.94 -1.77 -12.57
N ALA A 122 -2.49 -2.00 -11.33
CA ALA A 122 -1.25 -2.73 -11.06
C ALA A 122 -1.30 -4.16 -11.59
N ILE A 123 -2.41 -4.89 -11.36
CA ILE A 123 -2.61 -6.25 -11.91
C ILE A 123 -2.50 -6.23 -13.44
N SER A 124 -3.18 -5.28 -14.10
CA SER A 124 -3.11 -5.14 -15.56
C SER A 124 -1.69 -4.85 -16.05
N ALA A 125 -0.99 -3.93 -15.38
CA ALA A 125 0.40 -3.58 -15.66
C ALA A 125 1.32 -4.81 -15.48
N PHE A 126 1.24 -5.50 -14.35
CA PHE A 126 2.06 -6.67 -14.04
C PHE A 126 1.86 -7.82 -15.03
N ARG A 127 0.63 -8.03 -15.51
CA ARG A 127 0.31 -9.04 -16.53
C ARG A 127 0.87 -8.70 -17.91
N SER A 128 1.09 -7.42 -18.19
CA SER A 128 1.69 -6.98 -19.47
C SER A 128 3.22 -7.07 -19.47
N LEU A 129 3.86 -7.33 -18.33
CA LEU A 129 5.30 -7.56 -18.23
C LEU A 129 5.67 -8.97 -18.71
N PRO A 130 6.91 -9.16 -19.20
CA PRO A 130 7.39 -10.50 -19.54
C PRO A 130 7.22 -11.50 -18.38
N PRO A 131 6.90 -12.78 -18.67
CA PRO A 131 6.74 -13.79 -17.62
C PRO A 131 7.99 -13.99 -16.75
N THR A 132 9.15 -13.65 -17.27
CA THR A 132 10.45 -13.71 -16.58
C THR A 132 10.70 -12.54 -15.64
N THR A 133 9.84 -11.52 -15.65
CA THR A 133 9.95 -10.37 -14.74
C THR A 133 9.64 -10.83 -13.32
N THR A 134 10.60 -10.61 -12.42
CA THR A 134 10.48 -10.85 -10.98
C THR A 134 10.03 -9.58 -10.26
N GLY A 135 9.61 -9.71 -9.01
CA GLY A 135 9.37 -8.56 -8.15
C GLY A 135 8.14 -7.73 -8.56
N LYS A 136 7.04 -8.39 -8.95
CA LYS A 136 5.78 -7.72 -9.29
C LYS A 136 4.95 -7.54 -8.02
N ALA A 137 5.12 -6.42 -7.32
CA ALA A 137 4.53 -6.20 -6.02
C ALA A 137 3.72 -4.91 -5.94
N LEU A 138 2.55 -4.99 -5.30
CA LEU A 138 1.81 -3.83 -4.81
C LEU A 138 1.87 -3.81 -3.29
N ILE A 139 2.36 -2.70 -2.74
CA ILE A 139 2.51 -2.47 -1.31
C ILE A 139 1.64 -1.29 -0.91
N PHE A 140 0.69 -1.53 -0.03
CA PHE A 140 -0.11 -0.49 0.57
C PHE A 140 0.49 -0.13 1.94
N THR A 141 0.77 1.15 2.18
CA THR A 141 1.20 1.62 3.50
C THR A 141 0.06 1.48 4.49
N GLY A 142 0.15 0.44 5.29
CA GLY A 142 -0.84 0.02 6.27
C GLY A 142 -0.74 0.76 7.59
N ASN A 143 -1.63 0.40 8.48
CA ASN A 143 -1.59 0.70 9.90
C ASN A 143 -2.57 -0.23 10.63
N ILE A 144 -2.55 -0.19 11.96
CA ILE A 144 -3.36 -1.06 12.85
C ILE A 144 -4.89 -0.90 12.67
N LEU A 145 -5.37 0.18 12.03
CA LEU A 145 -6.80 0.45 11.86
C LEU A 145 -7.53 -0.53 10.93
N ASN A 146 -6.80 -1.45 10.28
CA ASN A 146 -7.41 -2.55 9.52
C ASN A 146 -8.20 -3.52 10.43
N HIS A 147 -7.93 -3.54 11.72
CA HIS A 147 -8.60 -4.41 12.71
C HIS A 147 -8.78 -3.77 14.10
N SER A 148 -8.12 -2.65 14.40
CA SER A 148 -8.24 -1.97 15.68
C SER A 148 -9.10 -0.72 15.56
N GLN A 149 -9.74 -0.33 16.65
CA GLN A 149 -10.61 0.83 16.72
C GLN A 149 -10.03 1.90 17.63
N PHE A 150 -10.08 3.15 17.19
CA PHE A 150 -9.72 4.32 17.99
C PHE A 150 -10.88 5.31 17.97
N LYS A 151 -11.16 5.95 19.10
CA LYS A 151 -12.33 6.84 19.32
C LYS A 151 -12.55 7.88 18.22
N ASN A 152 -11.48 8.41 17.65
CA ASN A 152 -11.54 9.52 16.70
C ASN A 152 -11.07 9.12 15.29
N ARG A 153 -11.21 7.85 14.91
CA ARG A 153 -10.71 7.29 13.65
C ARG A 153 -11.75 6.47 12.87
N LEU A 154 -13.04 6.73 13.08
CA LEU A 154 -14.11 5.96 12.45
C LEU A 154 -13.98 5.97 10.91
N CYS A 155 -13.97 7.16 10.30
CA CYS A 155 -13.88 7.29 8.84
C CYS A 155 -12.60 6.69 8.28
N PHE A 156 -11.48 6.88 8.98
CA PHE A 156 -10.19 6.34 8.57
C PHE A 156 -10.12 4.83 8.73
N GLY A 157 -10.65 4.28 9.82
CA GLY A 157 -10.73 2.85 10.08
C GLY A 157 -11.59 2.11 9.06
N ILE A 158 -12.77 2.64 8.71
CA ILE A 158 -13.64 2.09 7.67
C ILE A 158 -12.86 1.91 6.36
N ALA A 159 -12.18 2.97 5.91
CA ALA A 159 -11.46 2.95 4.65
C ALA A 159 -10.23 2.02 4.68
N LYS A 160 -9.47 2.01 5.80
CA LYS A 160 -8.32 1.11 5.97
C LYS A 160 -8.74 -0.36 6.02
N THR A 161 -9.85 -0.68 6.68
CA THR A 161 -10.42 -2.04 6.72
C THR A 161 -10.86 -2.48 5.31
N ALA A 162 -11.54 -1.63 4.57
CA ALA A 162 -11.95 -1.93 3.18
C ALA A 162 -10.74 -2.20 2.29
N CYS A 163 -9.70 -1.37 2.38
CA CYS A 163 -8.47 -1.56 1.62
C CYS A 163 -7.74 -2.86 2.03
N ALA A 164 -7.58 -3.11 3.34
CA ALA A 164 -6.94 -4.32 3.85
C ALA A 164 -7.66 -5.59 3.38
N TYR A 165 -9.01 -5.59 3.37
CA TYR A 165 -9.80 -6.69 2.82
C TYR A 165 -9.48 -6.92 1.33
N GLY A 166 -9.43 -5.86 0.52
CA GLY A 166 -9.10 -5.96 -0.90
C GLY A 166 -7.68 -6.47 -1.16
N ILE A 167 -6.70 -6.00 -0.38
CA ILE A 167 -5.30 -6.48 -0.46
C ILE A 167 -5.21 -7.96 -0.07
N ARG A 168 -5.85 -8.36 1.02
CA ARG A 168 -5.95 -9.77 1.44
C ARG A 168 -6.57 -10.64 0.33
N PHE A 169 -7.67 -10.18 -0.26
CA PHE A 169 -8.32 -10.89 -1.36
C PHE A 169 -7.37 -11.04 -2.56
N ALA A 170 -6.70 -9.95 -2.96
CA ALA A 170 -5.76 -9.97 -4.07
C ALA A 170 -4.58 -10.90 -3.81
N SER A 171 -4.02 -10.91 -2.59
CA SER A 171 -2.90 -11.78 -2.22
C SER A 171 -3.22 -13.27 -2.37
N VAL A 172 -4.47 -13.67 -2.21
CA VAL A 172 -4.92 -15.05 -2.41
C VAL A 172 -5.26 -15.30 -3.88
N ALA A 173 -6.01 -14.37 -4.51
CA ALA A 173 -6.52 -14.56 -5.87
C ALA A 173 -5.41 -14.55 -6.93
N TYR A 174 -4.35 -13.78 -6.73
CA TYR A 174 -3.29 -13.56 -7.73
C TYR A 174 -1.91 -14.09 -7.34
N ALA A 175 -1.72 -14.62 -6.13
CA ALA A 175 -0.45 -15.22 -5.69
C ALA A 175 0.02 -16.36 -6.61
N LYS A 176 -0.94 -17.02 -7.25
CA LYS A 176 -0.72 -18.08 -8.24
C LYS A 176 -1.51 -17.72 -9.48
N GLU A 177 -0.98 -16.96 -10.43
CA GLU A 177 -1.69 -16.62 -11.67
C GLU A 177 -2.05 -17.84 -12.55
N ARG A 178 -2.20 -19.02 -11.96
CA ARG A 178 -2.61 -20.26 -12.61
C ARG A 178 -4.11 -20.51 -12.66
N PHE A 179 -4.96 -19.57 -12.23
CA PHE A 179 -6.41 -19.80 -12.14
C PHE A 179 -7.14 -19.85 -13.48
N ARG A 180 -6.45 -20.09 -14.60
CA ARG A 180 -7.16 -20.22 -15.88
C ARG A 180 -7.76 -21.61 -16.17
N GLN A 181 -7.55 -22.66 -15.35
CA GLN A 181 -8.18 -23.95 -15.62
C GLN A 181 -8.26 -24.90 -14.41
N ALA A 182 -8.96 -24.56 -13.35
CA ALA A 182 -9.48 -25.61 -12.47
C ALA A 182 -10.74 -25.12 -11.74
N ILE A 183 -11.86 -25.56 -12.23
CA ILE A 183 -13.13 -25.63 -11.51
C ILE A 183 -12.98 -26.73 -10.44
N TYR A 184 -12.94 -26.36 -9.15
CA TYR A 184 -13.12 -27.15 -7.92
C TYR A 184 -12.65 -28.64 -7.91
N PRO A 185 -12.11 -29.22 -6.85
CA PRO A 185 -12.33 -29.02 -5.42
C PRO A 185 -11.04 -28.95 -4.54
N TYR A 186 -11.20 -28.64 -3.29
CA TYR A 186 -10.29 -28.61 -2.13
C TYR A 186 -8.98 -29.40 -2.20
N HIS A 187 -7.85 -28.76 -1.80
CA HIS A 187 -6.51 -29.33 -1.62
C HIS A 187 -5.75 -29.75 -2.88
N LEU A 188 -4.95 -28.84 -3.43
CA LEU A 188 -3.89 -29.27 -4.36
C LEU A 188 -2.66 -28.35 -4.29
N HIS A 189 -1.51 -28.96 -4.08
CA HIS A 189 -0.19 -28.38 -4.36
C HIS A 189 -0.05 -28.18 -5.87
N PHE A 190 0.19 -26.96 -6.32
CA PHE A 190 0.29 -26.66 -7.75
C PHE A 190 1.74 -26.43 -8.17
N LEU A 191 2.27 -27.38 -8.90
CA LEU A 191 3.41 -27.18 -9.81
C LEU A 191 2.85 -27.02 -11.23
N ASP A 192 3.53 -26.23 -12.10
CA ASP A 192 3.16 -26.22 -13.51
C ASP A 192 3.52 -27.55 -14.18
N VAL A 193 2.94 -27.79 -15.36
CA VAL A 193 3.22 -29.01 -16.14
C VAL A 193 4.70 -29.17 -16.52
N HIS A 194 5.56 -28.16 -16.27
CA HIS A 194 6.98 -28.17 -16.55
C HIS A 194 7.84 -27.93 -15.31
N GLY A 195 7.27 -27.94 -14.09
CA GLY A 195 8.02 -27.79 -12.83
C GLY A 195 8.65 -26.41 -12.60
N LYS A 196 8.37 -25.41 -13.44
CA LYS A 196 8.92 -24.04 -13.28
C LYS A 196 8.01 -23.19 -12.39
N ARG A 197 8.56 -22.67 -11.30
CA ARG A 197 7.90 -21.65 -10.47
C ARG A 197 7.72 -20.38 -11.32
N GLN A 198 6.49 -20.01 -11.62
CA GLN A 198 6.22 -18.68 -12.14
C GLN A 198 5.98 -17.75 -10.95
N ASN A 199 6.65 -16.60 -10.95
CA ASN A 199 6.50 -15.58 -9.93
C ASN A 199 5.09 -14.98 -10.02
N GLY A 200 4.27 -15.24 -9.01
CA GLY A 200 2.92 -14.68 -8.87
C GLY A 200 2.96 -13.16 -8.67
N LEU A 201 1.79 -12.55 -8.72
CA LEU A 201 1.63 -11.15 -8.30
C LEU A 201 1.57 -11.10 -6.78
N GLN A 202 2.22 -10.11 -6.19
CA GLN A 202 2.36 -9.98 -4.74
C GLN A 202 1.61 -8.76 -4.24
N PHE A 203 0.91 -8.90 -3.13
CA PHE A 203 0.08 -7.84 -2.54
C PHE A 203 0.28 -7.79 -1.03
N TYR A 204 0.66 -6.62 -0.52
CA TYR A 204 0.99 -6.42 0.87
C TYR A 204 0.28 -5.22 1.47
N TYR A 205 -0.19 -5.40 2.68
CA TYR A 205 -0.56 -4.34 3.61
C TYR A 205 0.57 -4.24 4.63
N ALA A 206 1.50 -3.31 4.39
CA ALA A 206 2.73 -3.18 5.18
C ALA A 206 2.53 -2.19 6.32
N ASP A 207 2.71 -2.63 7.55
CA ASP A 207 2.34 -1.90 8.76
C ASP A 207 3.49 -1.92 9.79
N GLU A 208 4.11 -0.76 9.99
CA GLU A 208 5.17 -0.59 10.98
C GLU A 208 4.60 -0.57 12.41
N ARG A 209 5.22 -1.34 13.27
CA ARG A 209 4.86 -1.50 14.67
C ARG A 209 6.04 -1.24 15.60
N THR A 210 5.76 -0.88 16.83
CA THR A 210 6.75 -0.95 17.91
C THR A 210 7.12 -2.40 18.20
N THR A 211 8.19 -2.63 18.94
CA THR A 211 8.59 -3.99 19.38
C THR A 211 7.54 -4.68 20.26
N SER A 212 6.63 -3.93 20.85
CA SER A 212 5.47 -4.47 21.60
C SER A 212 4.22 -4.70 20.74
N GLY A 213 4.30 -4.47 19.40
CA GLY A 213 3.19 -4.65 18.48
C GLY A 213 2.23 -3.46 18.40
N MET A 214 2.49 -2.37 19.14
CA MET A 214 1.68 -1.15 19.09
C MET A 214 1.96 -0.34 17.83
N PRO A 215 1.02 0.50 17.35
CA PRO A 215 1.25 1.34 16.18
C PRO A 215 2.33 2.39 16.45
N VAL A 216 3.22 2.63 15.49
CA VAL A 216 4.23 3.70 15.57
C VAL A 216 3.66 5.09 15.31
N MET A 217 2.45 5.18 14.79
CA MET A 217 1.73 6.43 14.54
C MET A 217 2.56 7.43 13.71
N ARG A 218 3.00 8.55 14.36
CA ARG A 218 3.80 9.59 13.71
C ARG A 218 5.29 9.26 13.64
N ASP A 219 5.73 8.23 14.36
CA ASP A 219 7.15 7.85 14.45
C ASP A 219 7.55 6.84 13.36
N ILE A 220 6.68 6.64 12.36
CA ILE A 220 6.99 5.79 11.21
C ILE A 220 8.36 6.16 10.61
N ASP A 221 9.23 5.16 10.42
CA ASP A 221 10.57 5.33 9.87
C ASP A 221 10.59 5.01 8.37
N GLY A 222 10.84 6.02 7.55
CA GLY A 222 10.85 5.84 6.11
C GLY A 222 12.06 5.08 5.59
N THR A 223 13.16 5.03 6.34
CA THR A 223 14.33 4.21 5.97
C THR A 223 14.03 2.74 6.22
N ALA A 224 13.55 2.40 7.40
CA ALA A 224 13.11 1.05 7.73
C ALA A 224 11.99 0.59 6.78
N ALA A 225 10.98 1.43 6.55
CA ALA A 225 9.91 1.15 5.58
C ALA A 225 10.48 0.89 4.18
N GLY A 226 11.42 1.71 3.71
CA GLY A 226 12.04 1.57 2.40
C GLY A 226 12.80 0.26 2.23
N GLN A 227 13.55 -0.15 3.24
CA GLN A 227 14.28 -1.42 3.26
C GLN A 227 13.32 -2.61 3.22
N GLU A 228 12.26 -2.60 4.05
CA GLU A 228 11.28 -3.68 4.05
C GLU A 228 10.46 -3.71 2.74
N TYR A 229 10.10 -2.55 2.17
CA TYR A 229 9.39 -2.50 0.89
C TYR A 229 10.25 -2.99 -0.27
N LEU A 230 11.55 -2.67 -0.28
CA LEU A 230 12.49 -3.20 -1.27
C LEU A 230 12.62 -4.73 -1.14
N LYS A 231 12.75 -5.25 0.08
CA LYS A 231 12.77 -6.68 0.35
C LYS A 231 11.48 -7.37 -0.14
N LEU A 232 10.30 -6.79 0.11
CA LEU A 232 9.03 -7.29 -0.43
C LEU A 232 9.02 -7.28 -1.96
N ALA A 233 9.56 -6.22 -2.58
CA ALA A 233 9.63 -6.08 -4.03
C ALA A 233 10.58 -7.11 -4.68
N GLU A 234 11.65 -7.51 -4.01
CA GLU A 234 12.66 -8.45 -4.53
C GLU A 234 12.36 -9.92 -4.22
N THR A 235 11.42 -10.16 -3.32
CA THR A 235 10.99 -11.52 -2.96
C THR A 235 10.29 -12.19 -4.15
N SER A 236 10.54 -13.46 -4.38
CA SER A 236 9.93 -14.25 -5.46
C SER A 236 8.59 -14.89 -5.08
N GLU A 237 8.24 -14.90 -3.80
CA GLU A 237 7.06 -15.55 -3.25
C GLU A 237 6.22 -14.54 -2.45
N GLN A 238 4.89 -14.74 -2.43
CA GLN A 238 4.00 -13.98 -1.56
C GLN A 238 4.33 -14.29 -0.10
N LEU A 239 4.85 -13.31 0.63
CA LEU A 239 4.94 -13.33 2.10
C LEU A 239 3.56 -13.05 2.73
N PRO A 240 3.41 -13.06 4.05
CA PRO A 240 2.14 -12.71 4.67
C PRO A 240 1.58 -11.39 4.13
N TRP A 241 0.31 -11.39 3.71
CA TRP A 241 -0.32 -10.20 3.10
C TRP A 241 -0.39 -9.03 4.10
N LEU A 242 -0.64 -9.32 5.38
CA LEU A 242 -0.48 -8.40 6.49
C LEU A 242 0.99 -8.49 6.92
N TYR A 243 1.78 -7.60 6.38
CA TYR A 243 3.21 -7.55 6.64
C TYR A 243 3.50 -6.54 7.74
N THR A 244 3.44 -7.00 8.98
CA THR A 244 3.84 -6.20 10.13
C THR A 244 5.35 -6.29 10.31
N TYR A 245 6.00 -5.16 10.59
CA TYR A 245 7.45 -5.09 10.79
C TYR A 245 7.80 -4.05 11.85
N THR A 246 8.98 -4.19 12.42
CA THR A 246 9.56 -3.20 13.34
C THR A 246 10.81 -2.58 12.72
N GLN A 247 11.15 -1.37 13.17
CA GLN A 247 12.32 -0.63 12.68
C GLN A 247 13.60 -1.46 12.80
N ASP A 248 13.79 -2.17 13.92
CA ASP A 248 15.06 -2.82 14.26
C ASP A 248 15.14 -4.29 13.81
N SER A 249 13.99 -4.97 13.64
CA SER A 249 13.95 -6.43 13.47
C SER A 249 13.32 -6.89 12.15
N GLY A 250 12.78 -5.97 11.33
CA GLY A 250 12.05 -6.31 10.13
C GLY A 250 10.72 -7.02 10.43
N TYR A 251 10.34 -7.99 9.60
CA TYR A 251 9.08 -8.71 9.77
C TYR A 251 8.92 -9.31 11.18
N ALA A 252 7.77 -9.04 11.79
CA ALA A 252 7.38 -9.59 13.08
C ALA A 252 5.89 -9.96 13.04
N ASP A 253 5.58 -11.20 13.40
CA ASP A 253 4.20 -11.65 13.58
C ASP A 253 3.79 -11.42 15.04
N PHE A 254 2.88 -10.49 15.24
CA PHE A 254 2.36 -10.17 16.58
C PHE A 254 1.16 -11.03 16.98
N GLY A 255 0.76 -11.99 16.12
CA GLY A 255 -0.40 -12.86 16.37
C GLY A 255 -1.72 -12.09 16.48
N GLU A 256 -2.71 -12.71 17.09
CA GLU A 256 -3.96 -12.05 17.48
C GLU A 256 -3.71 -11.27 18.78
N ILE A 257 -3.33 -10.00 18.66
CA ILE A 257 -3.34 -9.10 19.82
C ILE A 257 -4.80 -8.90 20.20
N ASP A 258 -5.11 -9.00 21.52
CA ASP A 258 -6.45 -8.70 22.02
C ASP A 258 -6.75 -7.20 21.93
N TYR A 259 -7.12 -6.79 20.73
CA TYR A 259 -7.38 -5.39 20.38
C TYR A 259 -8.63 -4.83 21.06
N LEU A 260 -9.49 -5.69 21.62
CA LEU A 260 -10.65 -5.26 22.41
C LEU A 260 -10.23 -4.49 23.67
N LYS A 261 -9.02 -4.75 24.19
CA LYS A 261 -8.46 -3.96 25.31
C LYS A 261 -7.94 -2.58 24.85
N THR A 262 -7.62 -2.42 23.55
CA THR A 262 -7.20 -1.13 22.96
C THR A 262 -8.35 -0.33 22.39
N VAL A 263 -9.55 -0.89 22.37
CA VAL A 263 -10.76 -0.39 21.67
C VAL A 263 -11.19 1.02 22.08
N TYR A 264 -10.78 1.50 23.23
CA TYR A 264 -11.02 2.86 23.71
C TYR A 264 -9.86 3.37 24.57
N SER A 265 -8.63 2.90 24.33
CA SER A 265 -7.49 3.56 24.97
C SER A 265 -7.45 5.00 24.45
N ASP A 266 -7.36 5.92 25.37
CA ASP A 266 -6.98 7.30 25.01
C ASP A 266 -5.69 7.23 24.19
N GLU A 267 -5.61 8.05 23.15
CA GLU A 267 -4.36 8.21 22.39
C GLU A 267 -3.23 8.41 23.42
N PRO A 268 -2.14 7.61 23.39
CA PRO A 268 -1.06 7.76 24.37
C PRO A 268 -0.66 9.21 24.54
N GLU A 269 -0.37 9.67 25.75
CA GLU A 269 -0.15 11.11 26.03
C GLU A 269 0.89 11.78 25.14
N HIS A 270 1.94 11.03 24.74
CA HIS A 270 2.97 11.51 23.81
C HIS A 270 2.45 11.79 22.39
N LEU A 271 1.25 11.32 22.03
CA LEU A 271 0.61 11.53 20.73
C LEU A 271 -0.44 12.67 20.76
N LYS A 272 -0.80 13.19 21.94
CA LYS A 272 -1.83 14.25 22.10
C LYS A 272 -1.36 15.64 21.70
N GLY A 273 -0.09 15.85 21.48
CA GLY A 273 0.52 17.15 21.25
C GLY A 273 1.07 17.36 19.85
N GLY A 274 0.23 17.73 18.88
CA GLY A 274 0.77 18.15 17.58
C GLY A 274 -0.33 18.49 16.57
N ARG A 275 -0.69 19.77 16.51
CA ARG A 275 -1.40 20.41 15.39
C ARG A 275 -0.50 20.51 14.19
#